data_ae849cefb8ddbf8839f5ef52c0640b0e
#
_entry.id   ae849cefb8ddbf8839f5ef52c0640b0e
#
_cell.length_a   1.000
_cell.length_b   1.000
_cell.length_c   1.000
_cell.angle_alpha   90.00
_cell.angle_beta   90.00
_cell.angle_gamma   90.00
#
_symmetry.space_group_name_H-M   'P 1'
#
loop_
_entity.id
_entity.type
_entity.pdbx_description
1 polymer ?
#
loop_
_entity_poly.entity_id
_entity_poly.type
_entity_poly.pdbx_seq_one_letter_code
_entity_poly.pdbx_strand_id
1 'polypeptide(L)'
;MSLISIQSAVFANEKTIFENIQLEHSNQIKMNQYAQPCEEILPQSEQLKSIQNKIAQSPQERKKLLNQFWGHAKRTGTPLIEPIDQHNSRMIFLWRGAEHNVRLIGGPSNDHEWLTRLPDTDIWFKEAIVDNRFIGSYSFAIDSPNLDGYLSHYCPQLNSNLK
;
A
#
# COMPACT_ATOMS: atom_id res chain seq x y z
N MET A 1 -49.75 -24.20 -14.60
CA MET A 1 -48.64 -23.36 -14.10
C MET A 1 -47.37 -23.71 -14.87
N SER A 2 -46.79 -22.72 -15.49
CA SER A 2 -45.96 -22.86 -16.70
C SER A 2 -44.53 -23.28 -16.38
N LEU A 3 -44.04 -24.36 -16.96
CA LEU A 3 -42.67 -24.84 -16.99
C LEU A 3 -41.69 -23.80 -17.58
N ILE A 4 -42.18 -22.81 -18.32
CA ILE A 4 -41.41 -21.76 -18.99
C ILE A 4 -40.76 -20.77 -17.98
N SER A 5 -41.39 -20.52 -16.82
CA SER A 5 -40.88 -19.55 -15.86
C SER A 5 -39.68 -20.05 -15.05
N ILE A 6 -39.56 -21.37 -14.88
CA ILE A 6 -38.44 -21.99 -14.12
C ILE A 6 -37.16 -22.03 -14.98
N GLN A 7 -37.27 -22.36 -16.25
CA GLN A 7 -36.14 -22.35 -17.17
C GLN A 7 -35.51 -20.98 -17.35
N SER A 8 -36.34 -19.92 -17.46
CA SER A 8 -35.83 -18.55 -17.61
C SER A 8 -35.04 -18.09 -16.38
N ALA A 9 -35.45 -18.47 -15.19
CA ALA A 9 -34.77 -18.13 -13.93
C ALA A 9 -33.42 -18.86 -13.80
N VAL A 10 -33.34 -20.12 -14.24
CA VAL A 10 -32.10 -20.91 -14.20
C VAL A 10 -31.09 -20.33 -15.18
N PHE A 11 -31.46 -20.02 -16.40
CA PHE A 11 -30.56 -19.41 -17.39
C PHE A 11 -30.07 -18.01 -16.96
N ALA A 12 -30.92 -17.21 -16.33
CA ALA A 12 -30.50 -15.90 -15.81
C ALA A 12 -29.47 -16.03 -14.68
N ASN A 13 -29.62 -17.01 -13.82
CA ASN A 13 -28.70 -17.28 -12.72
C ASN A 13 -27.34 -17.80 -13.26
N GLU A 14 -27.35 -18.73 -14.21
CA GLU A 14 -26.13 -19.25 -14.83
C GLU A 14 -25.34 -18.15 -15.57
N LYS A 15 -26.02 -17.25 -16.28
CA LYS A 15 -25.38 -16.10 -16.95
C LYS A 15 -24.71 -15.17 -15.94
N THR A 16 -25.37 -14.85 -14.83
CA THR A 16 -24.83 -13.99 -13.78
C THR A 16 -23.61 -14.63 -13.11
N ILE A 17 -23.65 -15.93 -12.85
CA ILE A 17 -22.51 -16.69 -12.29
C ILE A 17 -21.33 -16.65 -13.27
N PHE A 18 -21.59 -16.88 -14.55
CA PHE A 18 -20.53 -16.86 -15.58
C PHE A 18 -19.89 -15.47 -15.72
N GLU A 19 -20.69 -14.40 -15.72
CA GLU A 19 -20.21 -13.02 -15.77
C GLU A 19 -19.35 -12.68 -14.54
N ASN A 20 -19.74 -13.12 -13.33
CA ASN A 20 -18.97 -12.94 -12.12
C ASN A 20 -17.63 -13.70 -12.16
N ILE A 21 -17.62 -14.96 -12.64
CA ILE A 21 -16.40 -15.74 -12.80
C ILE A 21 -15.44 -15.07 -13.80
N GLN A 22 -15.95 -14.55 -14.91
CA GLN A 22 -15.15 -13.82 -15.89
C GLN A 22 -14.56 -12.53 -15.32
N LEU A 23 -15.33 -11.81 -14.51
CA LEU A 23 -14.88 -10.58 -13.84
C LEU A 23 -13.80 -10.88 -12.81
N GLU A 24 -13.99 -11.92 -11.99
CA GLU A 24 -12.98 -12.36 -11.01
C GLU A 24 -11.70 -12.80 -11.70
N HIS A 25 -11.80 -13.60 -12.77
CA HIS A 25 -10.64 -14.04 -13.54
C HIS A 25 -9.89 -12.87 -14.20
N SER A 26 -10.62 -11.90 -14.76
CA SER A 26 -10.04 -10.68 -15.32
C SER A 26 -9.33 -9.83 -14.27
N ASN A 27 -9.91 -9.72 -13.07
CA ASN A 27 -9.30 -9.00 -11.96
C ASN A 27 -8.05 -9.72 -11.44
N GLN A 28 -8.07 -11.05 -11.36
CA GLN A 28 -6.92 -11.86 -10.99
C GLN A 28 -5.76 -11.68 -11.98
N ILE A 29 -6.05 -11.66 -13.29
CA ILE A 29 -5.04 -11.42 -14.33
C ILE A 29 -4.45 -10.00 -14.17
N LYS A 30 -5.28 -8.99 -13.93
CA LYS A 30 -4.82 -7.62 -13.70
C LYS A 30 -3.95 -7.50 -12.46
N MET A 31 -4.32 -8.15 -11.36
CA MET A 31 -3.52 -8.17 -10.14
C MET A 31 -2.15 -8.81 -10.35
N ASN A 32 -2.04 -9.82 -11.20
CA ASN A 32 -0.77 -10.48 -11.50
C ASN A 32 0.16 -9.67 -12.44
N GLN A 33 -0.34 -8.59 -13.06
CA GLN A 33 0.49 -7.70 -13.87
C GLN A 33 1.41 -6.81 -13.05
N TYR A 34 1.08 -6.57 -11.76
CA TYR A 34 1.85 -5.73 -10.88
C TYR A 34 2.52 -6.56 -9.79
N ALA A 35 3.72 -6.14 -9.44
CA ALA A 35 4.40 -6.73 -8.30
C ALA A 35 3.60 -6.49 -7.03
N GLN A 36 3.46 -7.54 -6.21
CA GLN A 36 2.73 -7.44 -4.94
C GLN A 36 3.68 -6.98 -3.84
N PRO A 37 3.29 -5.95 -3.06
CA PRO A 37 4.05 -5.56 -1.88
C PRO A 37 4.12 -6.70 -0.87
N CYS A 38 5.16 -6.68 -0.04
CA CYS A 38 5.24 -7.57 1.12
C CYS A 38 4.12 -7.27 2.13
N GLU A 39 3.98 -8.16 3.14
CA GLU A 39 2.94 -8.05 4.18
C GLU A 39 2.76 -6.62 4.73
N GLU A 40 1.53 -6.31 5.10
CA GLU A 40 1.19 -5.04 5.74
C GLU A 40 2.03 -4.83 7.01
N ILE A 41 2.75 -3.71 7.04
CA ILE A 41 3.53 -3.29 8.19
C ILE A 41 2.72 -2.24 8.94
N LEU A 42 2.52 -2.44 10.24
CA LEU A 42 1.87 -1.44 11.07
C LEU A 42 2.80 -0.23 11.26
N PRO A 43 2.29 1.00 11.12
CA PRO A 43 3.09 2.19 11.27
C PRO A 43 3.59 2.33 12.72
N GLN A 44 4.84 2.74 12.86
CA GLN A 44 5.44 3.10 14.15
C GLN A 44 5.46 4.62 14.37
N SER A 45 5.36 5.39 13.30
CA SER A 45 5.23 6.85 13.33
C SER A 45 3.98 7.30 14.09
N GLU A 46 4.14 8.26 14.99
CA GLU A 46 3.02 8.85 15.71
C GLU A 46 2.10 9.66 14.77
N GLN A 47 2.64 10.25 13.72
CA GLN A 47 1.86 10.97 12.71
C GLN A 47 0.96 10.00 11.93
N LEU A 48 1.47 8.83 11.51
CA LEU A 48 0.69 7.83 10.79
C LEU A 48 -0.35 7.16 11.69
N LYS A 49 0.01 6.81 12.92
CA LYS A 49 -0.95 6.30 13.92
C LYS A 49 -2.07 7.32 14.18
N SER A 50 -1.71 8.60 14.33
CA SER A 50 -2.68 9.67 14.59
C SER A 50 -3.69 9.82 13.47
N ILE A 51 -3.25 9.86 12.21
CA ILE A 51 -4.18 9.98 11.07
C ILE A 51 -5.07 8.74 10.94
N GLN A 52 -4.53 7.53 11.12
CA GLN A 52 -5.28 6.28 11.11
C GLN A 52 -6.37 6.27 12.18
N ASN A 53 -6.03 6.64 13.43
CA ASN A 53 -6.98 6.71 14.54
C ASN A 53 -8.08 7.75 14.30
N LYS A 54 -7.73 8.93 13.78
CA LYS A 54 -8.71 9.98 13.46
C LYS A 54 -9.70 9.53 12.39
N ILE A 55 -9.23 8.85 11.35
CA ILE A 55 -10.10 8.30 10.30
C ILE A 55 -11.01 7.21 10.86
N ALA A 56 -10.49 6.32 11.71
CA ALA A 56 -11.28 5.27 12.35
C ALA A 56 -12.38 5.86 13.25
N GLN A 57 -12.11 6.95 13.97
CA GLN A 57 -13.08 7.62 14.83
C GLN A 57 -14.11 8.45 14.06
N SER A 58 -13.74 8.97 12.89
CA SER A 58 -14.60 9.84 12.08
C SER A 58 -14.47 9.53 10.58
N PRO A 59 -14.99 8.37 10.12
CA PRO A 59 -14.84 7.94 8.73
C PRO A 59 -15.42 8.92 7.70
N GLN A 60 -16.47 9.67 8.09
CA GLN A 60 -17.11 10.70 7.26
C GLN A 60 -16.19 11.90 6.99
N GLU A 61 -15.19 12.15 7.86
CA GLU A 61 -14.21 13.23 7.68
C GLU A 61 -12.94 12.79 6.96
N ARG A 62 -12.85 11.52 6.54
CA ARG A 62 -11.64 10.93 5.91
C ARG A 62 -11.01 11.84 4.87
N LYS A 63 -11.77 12.33 3.90
CA LYS A 63 -11.26 13.20 2.84
C LYS A 63 -10.61 14.49 3.38
N LYS A 64 -11.25 15.11 4.36
CA LYS A 64 -10.73 16.33 5.02
C LYS A 64 -9.45 16.02 5.78
N LEU A 65 -9.43 14.95 6.56
CA LEU A 65 -8.28 14.52 7.35
C LEU A 65 -7.07 14.18 6.45
N LEU A 66 -7.29 13.45 5.36
CA LEU A 66 -6.24 13.14 4.38
C LEU A 66 -5.71 14.41 3.70
N ASN A 67 -6.57 15.35 3.33
CA ASN A 67 -6.13 16.61 2.74
C ASN A 67 -5.30 17.46 3.74
N GLN A 68 -5.65 17.44 5.01
CA GLN A 68 -4.86 18.11 6.06
C GLN A 68 -3.50 17.45 6.24
N PHE A 69 -3.44 16.13 6.28
CA PHE A 69 -2.20 15.35 6.36
C PHE A 69 -1.26 15.66 5.18
N TRP A 70 -1.78 15.57 3.94
CA TRP A 70 -0.99 15.88 2.75
C TRP A 70 -0.59 17.36 2.66
N GLY A 71 -1.45 18.26 3.14
CA GLY A 71 -1.12 19.66 3.26
C GLY A 71 0.03 19.90 4.25
N HIS A 72 0.09 19.16 5.34
CA HIS A 72 1.22 19.18 6.27
C HIS A 72 2.48 18.63 5.62
N ALA A 73 2.44 17.44 5.05
CA ALA A 73 3.58 16.81 4.38
C ALA A 73 4.17 17.70 3.27
N LYS A 74 3.31 18.37 2.50
CA LYS A 74 3.75 19.33 1.46
C LYS A 74 4.50 20.54 2.04
N ARG A 75 4.08 21.05 3.19
CA ARG A 75 4.75 22.22 3.82
C ARG A 75 6.04 21.85 4.52
N THR A 76 6.07 20.69 5.15
CA THR A 76 7.23 20.19 5.92
C THR A 76 8.30 19.59 5.01
N GLY A 77 7.88 19.08 3.85
CA GLY A 77 8.73 18.26 2.97
C GLY A 77 8.63 16.77 3.31
N THR A 78 9.11 15.93 2.40
CA THR A 78 9.22 14.47 2.59
C THR A 78 10.65 14.02 2.31
N PRO A 79 11.18 13.04 3.04
CA PRO A 79 10.53 12.27 4.10
C PRO A 79 10.18 13.13 5.32
N LEU A 80 9.10 12.78 6.04
CA LEU A 80 8.86 13.38 7.36
C LEU A 80 9.88 12.83 8.35
N ILE A 81 10.26 13.65 9.32
CA ILE A 81 11.26 13.31 10.32
C ILE A 81 10.64 13.36 11.72
N GLU A 82 10.74 12.25 12.45
CA GLU A 82 10.35 12.16 13.85
C GLU A 82 11.59 11.85 14.70
N PRO A 83 12.02 12.77 15.59
CA PRO A 83 13.11 12.47 16.51
C PRO A 83 12.77 11.28 17.42
N ILE A 84 13.71 10.36 17.60
CA ILE A 84 13.58 9.23 18.53
C ILE A 84 14.41 9.51 19.78
N ASP A 85 15.67 9.86 19.58
CA ASP A 85 16.62 10.16 20.66
C ASP A 85 17.66 11.19 20.19
N GLN A 86 18.75 11.37 20.96
CA GLN A 86 19.83 12.33 20.63
C GLN A 86 20.61 11.95 19.34
N HIS A 87 20.55 10.69 18.91
CA HIS A 87 21.36 10.16 17.83
C HIS A 87 20.52 9.69 16.63
N ASN A 88 19.25 9.35 16.87
CA ASN A 88 18.41 8.68 15.88
C ASN A 88 17.11 9.42 15.62
N SER A 89 16.69 9.39 14.38
CA SER A 89 15.37 9.84 13.92
C SER A 89 14.69 8.76 13.09
N ARG A 90 13.37 8.78 13.09
CA ARG A 90 12.56 8.01 12.13
C ARG A 90 12.32 8.87 10.91
N MET A 91 12.72 8.39 9.75
CA MET A 91 12.35 8.92 8.45
C MET A 91 11.10 8.20 7.95
N ILE A 92 10.10 8.96 7.50
CA ILE A 92 8.85 8.44 6.97
C ILE A 92 8.75 8.85 5.50
N PHE A 93 9.03 7.91 4.61
CA PHE A 93 8.89 8.08 3.17
C PHE A 93 7.43 7.93 2.80
N LEU A 94 6.90 8.86 2.01
CA LEU A 94 5.48 8.95 1.71
C LEU A 94 5.25 9.06 0.20
N TRP A 95 4.22 8.33 -0.28
CA TRP A 95 3.71 8.50 -1.64
C TRP A 95 2.18 8.56 -1.63
N ARG A 96 1.62 9.31 -2.57
CA ARG A 96 0.17 9.45 -2.76
C ARG A 96 -0.23 9.05 -4.17
N GLY A 97 -1.31 8.29 -4.31
CA GLY A 97 -1.97 8.07 -5.61
C GLY A 97 -1.53 6.86 -6.41
N ALA A 98 -0.66 5.98 -5.86
CA ALA A 98 -0.41 4.67 -6.47
C ALA A 98 -1.64 3.75 -6.32
N GLU A 99 -1.91 2.95 -7.34
CA GLU A 99 -3.03 2.00 -7.34
C GLU A 99 -2.62 0.63 -6.80
N HIS A 100 -1.43 0.15 -7.18
CA HIS A 100 -1.00 -1.23 -6.95
C HIS A 100 0.17 -1.35 -5.99
N ASN A 101 1.23 -0.57 -6.19
CA ASN A 101 2.43 -0.66 -5.38
C ASN A 101 3.30 0.60 -5.48
N VAL A 102 4.17 0.76 -4.49
CA VAL A 102 5.24 1.77 -4.50
C VAL A 102 6.53 1.15 -3.98
N ARG A 103 7.65 1.37 -4.66
CA ARG A 103 8.98 0.99 -4.21
C ARG A 103 9.81 2.22 -3.90
N LEU A 104 10.48 2.18 -2.76
CA LEU A 104 11.57 3.07 -2.42
C LEU A 104 12.87 2.49 -3.00
N ILE A 105 13.59 3.27 -3.75
CA ILE A 105 14.89 2.91 -4.35
C ILE A 105 15.96 3.80 -3.75
N GLY A 106 17.00 3.21 -3.19
CA GLY A 106 18.02 3.93 -2.42
C GLY A 106 17.55 4.18 -0.97
N GLY A 107 17.73 5.41 -0.48
CA GLY A 107 17.39 5.73 0.91
C GLY A 107 18.35 5.07 1.92
N PRO A 108 17.91 4.84 3.16
CA PRO A 108 18.78 4.34 4.22
C PRO A 108 19.30 2.93 4.00
N SER A 109 18.55 2.06 3.35
CA SER A 109 18.98 0.68 3.05
C SER A 109 19.93 0.62 1.86
N ASN A 110 19.95 1.66 1.03
CA ASN A 110 20.62 1.69 -0.27
C ASN A 110 20.18 0.56 -1.22
N ASP A 111 18.95 0.09 -1.05
CA ASP A 111 18.37 -1.03 -1.78
C ASP A 111 16.95 -0.67 -2.25
N HIS A 112 16.15 -1.68 -2.57
CA HIS A 112 14.77 -1.56 -3.04
C HIS A 112 13.83 -2.07 -1.96
N GLU A 113 12.99 -1.19 -1.43
CA GLU A 113 12.04 -1.55 -0.38
C GLU A 113 10.61 -1.23 -0.80
N TRP A 114 9.66 -2.07 -0.39
CA TRP A 114 8.25 -1.81 -0.62
C TRP A 114 7.70 -0.82 0.40
N LEU A 115 6.86 0.12 -0.07
CA LEU A 115 5.97 0.86 0.79
C LEU A 115 4.74 0.01 1.10
N THR A 116 4.22 0.18 2.31
CA THR A 116 2.93 -0.37 2.73
C THR A 116 1.85 0.69 2.56
N ARG A 117 0.67 0.30 2.12
CA ARG A 117 -0.47 1.21 2.08
C ARG A 117 -1.13 1.25 3.45
N LEU A 118 -1.29 2.45 4.00
CA LEU A 118 -2.05 2.63 5.24
C LEU A 118 -3.53 2.33 4.96
N PRO A 119 -4.15 1.37 5.68
CA PRO A 119 -5.53 0.94 5.42
C PRO A 119 -6.50 2.11 5.34
N ASP A 120 -7.48 2.01 4.45
CA ASP A 120 -8.53 3.01 4.20
C ASP A 120 -8.03 4.41 3.80
N THR A 121 -6.79 4.52 3.30
CA THR A 121 -6.20 5.80 2.89
C THR A 121 -5.58 5.75 1.50
N ASP A 122 -5.12 6.91 1.01
CA ASP A 122 -4.27 7.07 -0.17
C ASP A 122 -2.78 7.23 0.18
N ILE A 123 -2.41 6.89 1.44
CA ILE A 123 -1.06 7.02 1.97
C ILE A 123 -0.31 5.70 1.79
N TRP A 124 0.77 5.75 1.03
CA TRP A 124 1.78 4.71 1.00
C TRP A 124 2.97 5.18 1.82
N PHE A 125 3.52 4.32 2.67
CA PHE A 125 4.60 4.68 3.58
C PHE A 125 5.65 3.60 3.72
N LYS A 126 6.86 4.03 4.02
CA LYS A 126 7.98 3.23 4.53
C LYS A 126 8.65 4.01 5.64
N GLU A 127 8.98 3.34 6.72
CA GLU A 127 9.70 3.92 7.85
C GLU A 127 11.10 3.32 7.95
N ALA A 128 12.06 4.17 8.29
CA ALA A 128 13.42 3.74 8.60
C ALA A 128 13.98 4.55 9.77
N ILE A 129 14.69 3.90 10.67
CA ILE A 129 15.45 4.56 11.73
C ILE A 129 16.85 4.85 11.19
N VAL A 130 17.28 6.08 11.30
CA VAL A 130 18.58 6.56 10.81
C VAL A 130 19.31 7.38 11.87
N ASP A 131 20.64 7.40 11.80
CA ASP A 131 21.45 8.37 12.54
C ASP A 131 21.10 9.80 12.08
N ASN A 132 21.05 10.75 13.00
CA ASN A 132 20.70 12.16 12.70
C ASN A 132 21.62 12.85 11.70
N ARG A 133 22.79 12.25 11.41
CA ARG A 133 23.75 12.72 10.40
C ARG A 133 23.57 12.03 9.04
N PHE A 134 22.59 11.15 8.91
CA PHE A 134 22.36 10.43 7.66
C PHE A 134 22.15 11.39 6.50
N ILE A 135 22.87 11.15 5.41
CA ILE A 135 22.73 11.84 4.13
C ILE A 135 22.56 10.76 3.06
N GLY A 136 21.52 10.87 2.28
CA GLY A 136 21.24 9.92 1.20
C GLY A 136 20.28 10.50 0.17
N SER A 137 20.20 9.84 -0.97
CA SER A 137 19.23 10.13 -2.01
C SER A 137 18.26 8.96 -2.15
N TYR A 138 17.06 9.24 -2.65
CA TYR A 138 16.07 8.22 -2.93
C TYR A 138 15.18 8.60 -4.11
N SER A 139 14.52 7.61 -4.67
CA SER A 139 13.47 7.78 -5.67
C SER A 139 12.35 6.77 -5.43
N PHE A 140 11.23 6.96 -6.14
CA PHE A 140 10.13 6.02 -6.10
C PHE A 140 9.89 5.41 -7.48
N ALA A 141 9.57 4.12 -7.50
CA ALA A 141 8.97 3.45 -8.65
C ALA A 141 7.52 3.10 -8.27
N ILE A 142 6.59 3.58 -9.09
CA ILE A 142 5.15 3.52 -8.83
C ILE A 142 4.53 2.50 -9.78
N ASP A 143 3.60 1.68 -9.25
CA ASP A 143 2.85 0.69 -9.99
C ASP A 143 3.75 -0.18 -10.90
N SER A 144 4.86 -0.65 -10.30
CA SER A 144 5.86 -1.45 -10.99
C SER A 144 5.27 -2.78 -11.44
N PRO A 145 5.52 -3.20 -12.71
CA PRO A 145 5.03 -4.47 -13.21
C PRO A 145 5.67 -5.65 -12.46
N ASN A 146 4.95 -6.78 -12.47
CA ASN A 146 5.51 -8.05 -12.01
C ASN A 146 6.45 -8.59 -13.08
N LEU A 147 7.74 -8.43 -12.85
CA LEU A 147 8.78 -9.04 -13.69
C LEU A 147 9.11 -10.40 -13.06
N ASP A 148 8.68 -11.47 -13.72
CA ASP A 148 8.79 -12.85 -13.24
C ASP A 148 10.14 -13.14 -12.56
N GLY A 149 10.08 -13.53 -11.30
CA GLY A 149 11.20 -14.02 -10.50
C GLY A 149 12.15 -12.97 -9.90
N TYR A 150 12.22 -11.76 -10.42
CA TYR A 150 13.18 -10.76 -9.93
C TYR A 150 12.71 -10.03 -8.65
N LEU A 151 11.40 -9.88 -8.48
CA LEU A 151 10.84 -9.10 -7.37
C LEU A 151 10.34 -9.93 -6.19
N SER A 152 10.18 -11.24 -6.35
CA SER A 152 9.75 -12.15 -5.28
C SER A 152 10.80 -12.34 -4.18
N HIS A 153 12.05 -11.94 -4.43
CA HIS A 153 13.16 -12.13 -3.48
C HIS A 153 13.29 -11.02 -2.44
N TYR A 154 12.54 -9.91 -2.58
CA TYR A 154 12.69 -8.73 -1.74
C TYR A 154 11.64 -8.58 -0.62
N CYS A 155 11.02 -9.67 -0.21
CA CYS A 155 10.24 -9.72 1.02
C CYS A 155 10.99 -10.54 2.08
N PRO A 156 11.97 -9.97 2.80
CA PRO A 156 12.82 -10.71 3.73
C PRO A 156 12.04 -11.40 4.87
N GLN A 157 10.81 -10.98 5.13
CA GLN A 157 9.98 -11.54 6.19
C GLN A 157 9.25 -12.85 5.81
N LEU A 158 9.08 -13.13 4.51
CA LEU A 158 8.46 -14.39 4.05
C LEU A 158 9.39 -15.60 4.19
N ASN A 159 10.69 -15.40 4.31
CA ASN A 159 11.67 -16.48 4.44
C ASN A 159 11.94 -16.92 5.89
N SER A 160 11.41 -16.23 6.89
CA SER A 160 11.61 -16.59 8.31
C SER A 160 10.74 -17.75 8.80
N ASN A 161 9.71 -18.14 8.03
CA ASN A 161 8.77 -19.21 8.38
C ASN A 161 9.01 -20.53 7.62
N LEU A 162 10.10 -20.63 6.84
CA LEU A 162 10.54 -21.86 6.17
C LEU A 162 11.75 -22.45 6.91
N LYS A 163 11.56 -22.80 8.17
CA LYS A 163 12.46 -23.70 8.91
C LYS A 163 11.66 -24.77 9.61
#